data_51c40694d2d87e4bbfbcf26fc4ec4538
#
_entry.id   51c40694d2d87e4bbfbcf26fc4ec4538
#
_cell.length_a   1.000
_cell.length_b   1.000
_cell.length_c   1.000
_cell.angle_alpha   90.00
_cell.angle_beta   90.00
_cell.angle_gamma   90.00
#
_symmetry.space_group_name_H-M   'P 1'
#
loop_
_entity.id
_entity.type
_entity.pdbx_description
1 polymer ?
#
loop_
_entity_poly.entity_id
_entity_poly.type
_entity_poly.pdbx_seq_one_letter_code
_entity_poly.pdbx_strand_id
1 'polypeptide(L)'
;SLTFKTGNIAAGFKFDNFIDINNGRLSRNGSLEYVQDLTSNIDYNFKNNSANVSTTKTVETHSIHNIKGNFGFEILEESGFTFALNYERFQGLDYSSHQDSIFIKFGHIREEESDFALNYKPLENNQMELSYVKDVNGFDVKVSSNYSLMNEIPDYGANIEVSSVF
;
A
#
# COMPACT_ATOMS: atom_id res chain seq x y z
N SER A 1 -6.49 26.78 17.48
CA SER A 1 -6.34 25.34 17.80
C SER A 1 -6.87 24.53 16.65
N LEU A 2 -6.14 23.53 16.27
CA LEU A 2 -6.54 22.56 15.25
C LEU A 2 -6.97 21.30 16.00
N THR A 3 -8.20 20.85 15.79
CA THR A 3 -8.70 19.60 16.38
C THR A 3 -9.01 18.64 15.24
N PHE A 4 -8.31 17.52 15.19
CA PHE A 4 -8.61 16.44 14.26
C PHE A 4 -9.38 15.34 15.02
N LYS A 5 -10.51 14.95 14.46
CA LYS A 5 -11.21 13.73 14.86
C LYS A 5 -11.20 12.83 13.64
N THR A 6 -10.58 11.68 13.71
CA THR A 6 -10.54 10.69 12.64
C THR A 6 -11.21 9.41 13.12
N GLY A 7 -12.03 8.83 12.27
CA GLY A 7 -12.65 7.54 12.49
C GLY A 7 -13.38 7.10 11.24
N ASN A 8 -13.45 5.81 11.01
CA ASN A 8 -14.25 5.23 9.95
C ASN A 8 -14.98 3.98 10.43
N ILE A 9 -16.03 3.63 9.73
CA ILE A 9 -16.75 2.38 9.86
C ILE A 9 -16.69 1.70 8.50
N ALA A 10 -16.27 0.44 8.46
CA ALA A 10 -16.22 -0.34 7.25
C ALA A 10 -17.04 -1.61 7.37
N ALA A 11 -17.70 -1.99 6.29
CA ALA A 11 -18.40 -3.27 6.16
C ALA A 11 -18.18 -3.82 4.76
N GLY A 12 -17.87 -5.11 4.66
CA GLY A 12 -17.57 -5.71 3.37
C GLY A 12 -17.40 -7.21 3.45
N PHE A 13 -16.92 -7.78 2.36
CA PHE A 13 -16.56 -9.19 2.29
C PHE A 13 -15.13 -9.34 1.76
N LYS A 14 -14.50 -10.41 2.19
CA LYS A 14 -13.17 -10.82 1.75
C LYS A 14 -13.20 -12.28 1.37
N PHE A 15 -12.49 -12.64 0.33
CA PHE A 15 -12.21 -14.04 0.01
C PHE A 15 -10.70 -14.25 -0.13
N ASP A 16 -10.28 -15.43 0.24
CA ASP A 16 -8.93 -15.94 0.06
C ASP A 16 -9.03 -17.41 -0.28
N ASN A 17 -8.41 -17.83 -1.37
CA ASN A 17 -8.50 -19.18 -1.89
C ASN A 17 -7.20 -19.55 -2.59
N PHE A 18 -6.85 -20.81 -2.55
CA PHE A 18 -5.72 -21.34 -3.32
C PHE A 18 -6.11 -22.58 -4.12
N ILE A 19 -5.39 -22.81 -5.19
CA ILE A 19 -5.52 -23.97 -6.07
C ILE A 19 -4.13 -24.52 -6.26
N ASP A 20 -3.95 -25.83 -6.03
CA ASP A 20 -2.71 -26.49 -6.39
C ASP A 20 -2.68 -26.68 -7.91
N ILE A 21 -1.57 -26.31 -8.53
CA ILE A 21 -1.28 -26.45 -9.95
C ILE A 21 -0.11 -27.43 -10.12
N ASN A 22 0.14 -27.91 -11.34
CA ASN A 22 1.08 -29.02 -11.59
C ASN A 22 2.47 -28.85 -10.97
N ASN A 23 2.96 -27.61 -10.87
CA ASN A 23 4.31 -27.32 -10.35
C ASN A 23 4.28 -26.22 -9.29
N GLY A 24 3.21 -26.15 -8.45
CA GLY A 24 3.14 -25.12 -7.43
C GLY A 24 1.72 -24.82 -6.96
N ARG A 25 1.51 -23.60 -6.51
CA ARG A 25 0.24 -23.13 -5.96
C ARG A 25 -0.13 -21.77 -6.53
N LEU A 26 -1.39 -21.62 -6.90
CA LEU A 26 -2.01 -20.35 -7.25
C LEU A 26 -2.91 -19.88 -6.10
N SER A 27 -2.55 -18.79 -5.45
CA SER A 27 -3.39 -18.11 -4.45
C SER A 27 -4.17 -16.98 -5.12
N ARG A 28 -5.42 -16.79 -4.72
CA ARG A 28 -6.28 -15.70 -5.18
C ARG A 28 -6.95 -15.06 -3.98
N ASN A 29 -6.93 -13.76 -3.94
CA ASN A 29 -7.58 -13.00 -2.88
C ASN A 29 -8.35 -11.82 -3.45
N GLY A 30 -9.29 -11.33 -2.68
CA GLY A 30 -10.01 -10.11 -3.02
C GLY A 30 -10.89 -9.66 -1.89
N SER A 31 -11.21 -8.38 -1.88
CA SER A 31 -12.18 -7.80 -0.96
C SER A 31 -12.98 -6.70 -1.64
N LEU A 32 -14.16 -6.46 -1.13
CA LEU A 32 -14.96 -5.29 -1.44
C LEU A 32 -15.55 -4.78 -0.13
N GLU A 33 -15.25 -3.52 0.18
CA GLU A 33 -15.62 -2.88 1.43
C GLU A 33 -16.30 -1.54 1.13
N TYR A 34 -17.39 -1.27 1.81
CA TYR A 34 -17.95 0.05 1.94
C TYR A 34 -17.34 0.70 3.18
N VAL A 35 -16.80 1.89 3.03
CA VAL A 35 -16.14 2.65 4.10
C VAL A 35 -16.88 3.97 4.27
N GLN A 36 -17.37 4.21 5.48
CA GLN A 36 -17.94 5.50 5.86
C GLN A 36 -16.96 6.21 6.79
N ASP A 37 -16.47 7.37 6.33
CA ASP A 37 -15.67 8.25 7.17
C ASP A 37 -16.57 9.07 8.09
N LEU A 38 -16.23 9.07 9.38
CA LEU A 38 -17.00 9.81 10.39
C LEU A 38 -16.59 11.28 10.49
N THR A 39 -15.54 11.65 9.77
CA THR A 39 -15.00 13.03 9.78
C THR A 39 -14.55 13.44 8.38
N SER A 40 -15.40 14.19 7.71
CA SER A 40 -15.11 14.74 6.37
C SER A 40 -14.67 16.21 6.40
N ASN A 41 -14.82 16.89 7.53
CA ASN A 41 -14.67 18.34 7.61
C ASN A 41 -13.54 18.75 8.53
N ILE A 42 -12.72 19.68 8.08
CA ILE A 42 -11.73 20.35 8.92
C ILE A 42 -12.17 21.79 9.13
N ASP A 43 -12.40 22.16 10.39
CA ASP A 43 -12.74 23.51 10.77
C ASP A 43 -11.47 24.31 11.07
N TYR A 44 -11.23 25.34 10.26
CA TYR A 44 -10.15 26.29 10.47
C TYR A 44 -10.71 27.54 11.17
N ASN A 45 -10.28 27.80 12.40
CA ASN A 45 -10.57 29.00 13.11
C ASN A 45 -9.45 30.03 12.93
N PHE A 46 -9.71 31.09 12.19
CA PHE A 46 -8.82 32.22 12.04
C PHE A 46 -9.24 33.31 12.99
N LYS A 47 -8.36 33.70 13.91
CA LYS A 47 -8.55 34.83 14.81
C LYS A 47 -7.58 35.95 14.44
N ASN A 48 -8.12 37.07 13.97
CA ASN A 48 -7.33 38.27 13.80
C ASN A 48 -7.39 39.09 15.10
N ASN A 49 -6.31 39.06 15.87
CA ASN A 49 -6.23 39.72 17.16
C ASN A 49 -6.27 41.24 17.06
N SER A 50 -5.89 41.84 15.92
CA SER A 50 -5.89 43.28 15.72
C SER A 50 -7.28 43.85 15.37
N ALA A 51 -8.14 43.02 14.77
CA ALA A 51 -9.48 43.43 14.36
C ALA A 51 -10.59 42.83 15.23
N ASN A 52 -10.25 42.02 16.22
CA ASN A 52 -11.19 41.26 17.06
C ASN A 52 -12.23 40.44 16.26
N VAL A 53 -11.84 39.97 15.05
CA VAL A 53 -12.70 39.18 14.16
C VAL A 53 -12.25 37.73 14.21
N SER A 54 -13.21 36.83 14.44
CA SER A 54 -13.03 35.41 14.36
C SER A 54 -13.82 34.87 13.18
N THR A 55 -13.17 34.16 12.26
CA THR A 55 -13.83 33.52 11.11
C THR A 55 -13.55 32.04 11.17
N THR A 56 -14.59 31.21 11.13
CA THR A 56 -14.50 29.76 10.97
C THR A 56 -14.71 29.45 9.50
N LYS A 57 -13.78 28.70 8.91
CA LYS A 57 -13.91 28.15 7.57
C LYS A 57 -13.90 26.65 7.68
N THR A 58 -14.99 26.00 7.29
CA THR A 58 -15.08 24.55 7.15
C THR A 58 -14.63 24.17 5.74
N VAL A 59 -13.71 23.23 5.64
CA VAL A 59 -13.24 22.68 4.38
C VAL A 59 -13.54 21.18 4.39
N GLU A 60 -14.35 20.74 3.44
CA GLU A 60 -14.55 19.32 3.16
C GLU A 60 -13.29 18.78 2.49
N THR A 61 -12.71 17.75 3.07
CA THR A 61 -11.38 17.26 2.66
C THR A 61 -11.42 16.02 1.81
N HIS A 62 -12.47 15.22 1.93
CA HIS A 62 -12.61 13.95 1.21
C HIS A 62 -14.05 13.43 1.23
N SER A 63 -14.32 12.41 0.44
CA SER A 63 -15.63 11.75 0.39
C SER A 63 -15.94 11.07 1.73
N ILE A 64 -17.18 11.24 2.21
CA ILE A 64 -17.67 10.55 3.42
C ILE A 64 -17.95 9.09 3.13
N HIS A 65 -18.50 8.80 1.95
CA HIS A 65 -18.87 7.47 1.52
C HIS A 65 -17.90 6.98 0.46
N ASN A 66 -17.28 5.83 0.73
CA ASN A 66 -16.23 5.29 -0.12
C ASN A 66 -16.43 3.79 -0.36
N ILE A 67 -15.95 3.33 -1.50
CA ILE A 67 -15.80 1.90 -1.78
C ILE A 67 -14.32 1.60 -1.94
N LYS A 68 -13.84 0.59 -1.24
CA LYS A 68 -12.51 0.03 -1.40
C LYS A 68 -12.64 -1.40 -1.93
N GLY A 69 -11.98 -1.65 -3.05
CA GLY A 69 -11.92 -2.98 -3.66
C GLY A 69 -10.47 -3.39 -3.90
N ASN A 70 -10.16 -4.64 -3.65
CA ASN A 70 -8.91 -5.22 -4.09
C ASN A 70 -9.13 -6.57 -4.75
N PHE A 71 -8.21 -6.94 -5.62
CA PHE A 71 -8.10 -8.25 -6.23
C PHE A 71 -6.63 -8.57 -6.45
N GLY A 72 -6.23 -9.78 -6.07
CA GLY A 72 -4.86 -10.23 -6.25
C GLY A 72 -4.76 -11.72 -6.56
N PHE A 73 -3.65 -12.08 -7.16
CA PHE A 73 -3.24 -13.46 -7.28
C PHE A 73 -1.72 -13.58 -7.09
N GLU A 74 -1.30 -14.73 -6.61
CA GLU A 74 0.09 -15.09 -6.43
C GLU A 74 0.32 -16.52 -6.90
N ILE A 75 1.35 -16.72 -7.71
CA ILE A 75 1.84 -18.03 -8.12
C ILE A 75 3.13 -18.28 -7.35
N LEU A 76 3.19 -19.41 -6.67
CA LEU A 76 4.40 -19.95 -6.04
C LEU A 76 4.71 -21.28 -6.69
N GLU A 77 5.83 -21.37 -7.41
CA GLU A 77 6.31 -22.60 -8.00
C GLU A 77 7.13 -23.42 -7.00
N GLU A 78 7.14 -24.74 -7.18
CA GLU A 78 8.01 -25.66 -6.40
C GLU A 78 9.51 -25.34 -6.53
N SER A 79 9.90 -24.69 -7.61
CA SER A 79 11.26 -24.18 -7.81
C SER A 79 11.63 -23.02 -6.87
N GLY A 80 10.62 -22.46 -6.14
CA GLY A 80 10.76 -21.27 -5.32
C GLY A 80 10.48 -19.96 -6.06
N PHE A 81 10.22 -20.00 -7.37
CA PHE A 81 9.85 -18.80 -8.11
C PHE A 81 8.45 -18.30 -7.69
N THR A 82 8.33 -16.99 -7.47
CA THR A 82 7.07 -16.34 -7.10
C THR A 82 6.74 -15.22 -8.07
N PHE A 83 5.46 -15.11 -8.41
CA PHE A 83 4.90 -13.97 -9.12
C PHE A 83 3.59 -13.56 -8.45
N ALA A 84 3.45 -12.28 -8.11
CA ALA A 84 2.20 -11.76 -7.58
C ALA A 84 1.77 -10.49 -8.31
N LEU A 85 0.46 -10.36 -8.50
CA LEU A 85 -0.19 -9.14 -8.98
C LEU A 85 -1.32 -8.81 -8.02
N ASN A 86 -1.34 -7.56 -7.52
CA ASN A 86 -2.45 -7.03 -6.74
C ASN A 86 -2.90 -5.70 -7.35
N TYR A 87 -4.20 -5.54 -7.44
CA TYR A 87 -4.86 -4.30 -7.81
C TYR A 87 -5.75 -3.85 -6.66
N GLU A 88 -5.66 -2.60 -6.29
CA GLU A 88 -6.53 -1.96 -5.30
C GLU A 88 -7.13 -0.70 -5.90
N ARG A 89 -8.42 -0.48 -5.66
CA ARG A 89 -9.13 0.74 -6.00
C ARG A 89 -9.86 1.28 -4.78
N PHE A 90 -9.64 2.54 -4.52
CA PHE A 90 -10.41 3.34 -3.57
C PHE A 90 -11.24 4.36 -4.37
N GLN A 91 -12.55 4.37 -4.19
CA GLN A 91 -13.48 5.22 -4.92
C GLN A 91 -14.35 6.01 -3.95
N GLY A 92 -14.26 7.33 -4.00
CA GLY A 92 -15.22 8.22 -3.35
C GLY A 92 -16.56 8.20 -4.06
N LEU A 93 -17.66 8.10 -3.31
CA LEU A 93 -19.03 8.08 -3.85
C LEU A 93 -19.66 9.47 -3.88
N ASP A 94 -19.27 10.35 -2.97
CA ASP A 94 -19.79 11.72 -2.89
C ASP A 94 -19.10 12.65 -3.89
N TYR A 95 -17.84 12.34 -4.20
CA TYR A 95 -17.03 13.07 -5.17
C TYR A 95 -16.44 12.06 -6.16
N SER A 96 -16.18 12.50 -7.37
CA SER A 96 -15.59 11.67 -8.44
C SER A 96 -14.09 11.36 -8.23
N SER A 97 -13.64 11.32 -6.96
CA SER A 97 -12.28 11.00 -6.62
C SER A 97 -12.07 9.49 -6.62
N HIS A 98 -10.98 9.05 -7.20
CA HIS A 98 -10.54 7.64 -7.11
C HIS A 98 -9.02 7.58 -7.03
N GLN A 99 -8.56 6.52 -6.42
CA GLN A 99 -7.16 6.16 -6.37
C GLN A 99 -7.04 4.70 -6.76
N ASP A 100 -6.19 4.42 -7.71
CA ASP A 100 -5.85 3.07 -8.15
C ASP A 100 -4.42 2.75 -7.76
N SER A 101 -4.19 1.52 -7.31
CA SER A 101 -2.87 1.01 -6.99
C SER A 101 -2.67 -0.36 -7.62
N ILE A 102 -1.54 -0.56 -8.27
CA ILE A 102 -1.12 -1.85 -8.82
C ILE A 102 0.22 -2.20 -8.18
N PHE A 103 0.31 -3.41 -7.71
CA PHE A 103 1.53 -3.97 -7.16
C PHE A 103 1.89 -5.25 -7.90
N ILE A 104 3.09 -5.31 -8.43
CA ILE A 104 3.64 -6.48 -9.12
C ILE A 104 4.89 -6.92 -8.37
N LYS A 105 4.94 -8.20 -8.03
CA LYS A 105 6.11 -8.81 -7.37
C LYS A 105 6.62 -9.97 -8.21
N PHE A 106 7.90 -9.98 -8.43
CA PHE A 106 8.67 -11.14 -8.87
C PHE A 106 9.64 -11.51 -7.78
N GLY A 107 9.79 -12.78 -7.50
CA GLY A 107 10.71 -13.22 -6.47
C GLY A 107 11.17 -14.64 -6.68
N HIS A 108 12.19 -15.01 -5.96
CA HIS A 108 12.66 -16.37 -5.85
C HIS A 108 13.01 -16.64 -4.39
N ILE A 109 12.31 -17.59 -3.79
CA ILE A 109 12.50 -18.04 -2.41
C ILE A 109 13.37 -19.30 -2.49
N ARG A 110 14.56 -19.27 -1.94
CA ARG A 110 15.38 -20.46 -1.73
C ARG A 110 15.23 -20.94 -0.31
N GLU A 111 14.95 -22.22 -0.16
CA GLU A 111 14.62 -22.84 1.13
C GLU A 111 15.67 -22.70 2.24
N GLU A 112 16.90 -22.29 1.94
CA GLU A 112 17.95 -22.32 2.96
C GLU A 112 18.73 -21.04 3.19
N GLU A 113 18.75 -20.04 2.28
CA GLU A 113 19.71 -18.93 2.50
C GLU A 113 19.39 -17.56 1.90
N SER A 114 18.52 -17.41 0.92
CA SER A 114 18.35 -16.09 0.29
C SER A 114 17.06 -15.90 -0.48
N ASP A 115 16.45 -14.74 -0.29
CA ASP A 115 15.26 -14.30 -1.01
C ASP A 115 15.58 -13.11 -1.90
N PHE A 116 15.12 -13.16 -3.13
CA PHE A 116 15.17 -12.05 -4.06
C PHE A 116 13.75 -11.61 -4.40
N ALA A 117 13.48 -10.31 -4.38
CA ALA A 117 12.21 -9.76 -4.80
C ALA A 117 12.38 -8.46 -5.58
N LEU A 118 11.64 -8.36 -6.68
CA LEU A 118 11.42 -7.13 -7.43
C LEU A 118 9.97 -6.72 -7.26
N ASN A 119 9.73 -5.57 -6.65
CA ASN A 119 8.43 -4.98 -6.46
C ASN A 119 8.28 -3.80 -7.42
N TYR A 120 7.13 -3.69 -8.10
CA TYR A 120 6.86 -2.60 -9.01
C TYR A 120 5.45 -2.03 -8.78
N LYS A 121 5.37 -0.72 -8.60
CA LYS A 121 4.13 0.02 -8.34
C LYS A 121 3.94 1.12 -9.40
N PRO A 122 3.37 0.77 -10.57
CA PRO A 122 3.27 1.70 -11.70
C PRO A 122 2.42 2.93 -11.42
N LEU A 123 1.40 2.82 -10.57
CA LEU A 123 0.47 3.91 -10.26
C LEU A 123 0.88 4.73 -9.03
N GLU A 124 1.85 4.25 -8.26
CA GLU A 124 2.41 4.94 -7.11
C GLU A 124 3.80 5.50 -7.46
N ASN A 125 3.83 6.66 -8.12
CA ASN A 125 5.07 7.31 -8.54
C ASN A 125 5.98 6.45 -9.43
N ASN A 126 5.41 5.43 -10.10
CA ASN A 126 6.15 4.51 -10.95
C ASN A 126 7.38 3.94 -10.21
N GLN A 127 7.14 3.54 -8.97
CA GLN A 127 8.18 3.11 -8.04
C GLN A 127 8.56 1.66 -8.28
N MET A 128 9.86 1.40 -8.26
CA MET A 128 10.46 0.08 -8.37
C MET A 128 11.36 -0.16 -7.17
N GLU A 129 11.24 -1.32 -6.54
CA GLU A 129 12.10 -1.75 -5.44
C GLU A 129 12.70 -3.12 -5.75
N LEU A 130 14.00 -3.22 -5.69
CA LEU A 130 14.75 -4.46 -5.75
C LEU A 130 15.25 -4.78 -4.35
N SER A 131 14.97 -5.97 -3.85
CA SER A 131 15.46 -6.41 -2.55
C SER A 131 16.08 -7.80 -2.61
N TYR A 132 17.07 -7.99 -1.76
CA TYR A 132 17.75 -9.26 -1.54
C TYR A 132 17.89 -9.47 -0.04
N VAL A 133 17.45 -10.61 0.46
CA VAL A 133 17.56 -10.98 1.87
C VAL A 133 18.42 -12.22 1.96
N LYS A 134 19.35 -12.25 2.89
CA LYS A 134 20.18 -13.42 3.18
C LYS A 134 20.28 -13.62 4.69
N ASP A 135 20.05 -14.86 5.16
CA ASP A 135 20.44 -15.25 6.50
C ASP A 135 21.97 -15.40 6.60
N VAL A 136 22.54 -14.73 7.58
CA VAL A 136 23.96 -14.83 7.92
C VAL A 136 24.09 -15.14 9.41
N ASN A 137 24.23 -16.43 9.74
CA ASN A 137 24.40 -16.89 11.13
C ASN A 137 23.24 -16.48 12.07
N GLY A 138 21.98 -16.56 11.60
CA GLY A 138 20.79 -16.18 12.38
C GLY A 138 20.46 -14.69 12.36
N PHE A 139 21.13 -13.94 11.50
CA PHE A 139 20.79 -12.56 11.18
C PHE A 139 20.29 -12.43 9.75
N ASP A 140 19.09 -11.89 9.59
CA ASP A 140 18.60 -11.52 8.27
C ASP A 140 19.23 -10.21 7.83
N VAL A 141 20.02 -10.26 6.76
CA VAL A 141 20.59 -9.08 6.12
C VAL A 141 19.80 -8.79 4.86
N LYS A 142 19.03 -7.70 4.88
CA LYS A 142 18.28 -7.21 3.71
C LYS A 142 19.02 -6.05 3.07
N VAL A 143 19.30 -6.19 1.79
CA VAL A 143 19.78 -5.08 0.94
C VAL A 143 18.67 -4.72 -0.03
N SER A 144 18.28 -3.47 -0.08
CA SER A 144 17.27 -3.00 -1.02
C SER A 144 17.70 -1.73 -1.73
N SER A 145 17.26 -1.58 -2.97
CA SER A 145 17.35 -0.35 -3.73
C SER A 145 15.99 0.04 -4.27
N ASN A 146 15.67 1.31 -4.22
CA ASN A 146 14.44 1.87 -4.75
C ASN A 146 14.75 2.89 -5.85
N TYR A 147 13.84 2.96 -6.81
CA TYR A 147 13.93 3.89 -7.93
C TYR A 147 12.52 4.41 -8.26
N SER A 148 12.39 5.72 -8.43
CA SER A 148 11.14 6.36 -8.83
C SER A 148 11.33 7.16 -10.13
N LEU A 149 10.43 6.93 -11.10
CA LEU A 149 10.52 7.52 -12.45
C LEU A 149 9.66 8.78 -12.63
N MET A 150 8.81 9.14 -11.68
CA MET A 150 7.81 10.21 -11.88
C MET A 150 8.30 11.63 -11.61
N ASN A 151 9.48 11.80 -11.07
CA ASN A 151 10.04 13.13 -10.83
C ASN A 151 10.89 13.57 -12.03
N GLU A 152 10.92 14.87 -12.32
CA GLU A 152 11.85 15.44 -13.31
C GLU A 152 13.33 15.07 -13.01
N ILE A 153 13.59 14.79 -11.73
CA ILE A 153 14.86 14.21 -11.26
C ILE A 153 14.52 12.83 -10.72
N PRO A 154 15.07 11.73 -11.28
CA PRO A 154 14.87 10.39 -10.75
C PRO A 154 15.29 10.34 -9.29
N ASP A 155 14.41 9.83 -8.44
CA ASP A 155 14.73 9.56 -7.05
C ASP A 155 15.18 8.12 -6.90
N TYR A 156 16.34 7.91 -6.31
CA TYR A 156 16.90 6.58 -6.08
C TYR A 156 17.53 6.51 -4.69
N GLY A 157 17.40 5.38 -4.08
CA GLY A 157 17.95 5.12 -2.75
C GLY A 157 18.44 3.68 -2.62
N ALA A 158 19.27 3.46 -1.62
CA ALA A 158 19.66 2.13 -1.19
C ALA A 158 19.56 2.05 0.33
N ASN A 159 19.15 0.90 0.84
CA ASN A 159 19.03 0.63 2.27
C ASN A 159 19.63 -0.73 2.60
N ILE A 160 20.26 -0.82 3.77
CA ILE A 160 20.72 -2.08 4.35
C ILE A 160 20.06 -2.18 5.72
N GLU A 161 19.36 -3.27 5.94
CA GLU A 161 18.68 -3.60 7.20
C GLU A 161 19.25 -4.91 7.73
N VAL A 162 19.51 -4.96 9.03
CA VAL A 162 19.92 -6.19 9.72
C VAL A 162 18.94 -6.44 10.84
N SER A 163 18.31 -7.60 10.85
CA SER A 163 17.37 -8.02 11.88
C SER A 163 17.70 -9.42 12.39
N SER A 164 17.31 -9.72 13.61
CA SER A 164 17.40 -11.07 14.18
C SER A 164 16.13 -11.36 14.98
N VAL A 165 15.68 -12.59 14.93
CA VAL A 165 14.58 -13.09 15.79
C VAL A 165 15.23 -13.84 16.95
N PHE A 166 15.00 -13.34 18.16
CA PHE A 166 15.43 -13.98 19.42
C PHE A 166 14.34 -14.86 20.00
#